data_059e94347781389a41298766548b9396
#
_entry.id   059e94347781389a41298766548b9396
#
_cell.length_a   1.000
_cell.length_b   1.000
_cell.length_c   1.000
_cell.angle_alpha   90.00
_cell.angle_beta   90.00
_cell.angle_gamma   90.00
#
_symmetry.space_group_name_H-M   'P 1'
#
loop_
_entity.id
_entity.type
_entity.pdbx_description
1 polymer ?
#
loop_
_entity_poly.entity_id
_entity_poly.type
_entity_poly.pdbx_seq_one_letter_code
_entity_poly.pdbx_strand_id
1 'polypeptide(L)'
;MAINTDFNLGEGVKAARKLLRTYVNVGTPETKEWFLVGSGVEDSSIELNPNTESVTDILGVTTTDVTKWEPAQSFDPFTIKGGSALAFKLHEIWTNKTPELLSQFEVMIVYRYIGTEMNGYEAELQKNCTINITSIGGSAYVDMPIEISYSNDSTKGTVKFEDNAPVFTPDAA
;
A
#
# COMPACT_ATOMS: atom_id res chain seq x y z
N MET A 1 -28.92 12.89 16.38
CA MET A 1 -27.47 12.93 16.60
C MET A 1 -26.78 12.81 15.25
N ALA A 2 -26.01 13.78 14.84
CA ALA A 2 -25.26 13.70 13.60
C ALA A 2 -24.13 12.66 13.77
N ILE A 3 -24.06 11.68 12.88
CA ILE A 3 -22.92 10.76 12.81
C ILE A 3 -21.78 11.58 12.23
N ASN A 4 -20.78 11.85 13.06
CA ASN A 4 -19.57 12.51 12.58
C ASN A 4 -18.74 11.49 11.80
N THR A 5 -18.60 11.70 10.49
CA THR A 5 -17.74 10.91 9.63
C THR A 5 -16.62 11.81 9.12
N ASP A 6 -15.38 11.37 9.24
CA ASP A 6 -14.21 12.12 8.76
C ASP A 6 -14.00 11.99 7.25
N PHE A 7 -14.88 11.28 6.55
CA PHE A 7 -14.84 11.20 5.10
C PHE A 7 -15.17 12.56 4.48
N ASN A 8 -14.34 12.99 3.53
CA ASN A 8 -14.53 14.25 2.80
C ASN A 8 -15.50 14.16 1.61
N LEU A 9 -16.34 13.14 1.62
CA LEU A 9 -17.34 12.85 0.60
C LEU A 9 -18.71 13.32 1.06
N GLY A 10 -19.54 13.75 0.12
CA GLY A 10 -20.94 14.04 0.39
C GLY A 10 -21.70 12.80 0.85
N GLU A 11 -22.82 12.99 1.58
CA GLU A 11 -23.67 11.89 2.04
C GLU A 11 -24.10 11.00 0.86
N GLY A 12 -23.89 9.69 0.98
CA GLY A 12 -24.22 8.69 -0.04
C GLY A 12 -23.30 8.66 -1.25
N VAL A 13 -22.29 9.54 -1.31
CA VAL A 13 -21.31 9.54 -2.42
C VAL A 13 -20.27 8.44 -2.21
N LYS A 14 -20.06 7.63 -3.24
CA LYS A 14 -19.08 6.53 -3.21
C LYS A 14 -17.65 7.08 -3.39
N ALA A 15 -16.71 6.59 -2.59
CA ALA A 15 -15.30 6.88 -2.79
C ALA A 15 -14.79 6.26 -4.12
N ALA A 16 -14.28 7.10 -5.00
CA ALA A 16 -13.68 6.60 -6.25
C ALA A 16 -12.37 5.85 -5.95
N ARG A 17 -12.11 4.76 -6.69
CA ARG A 17 -10.91 3.92 -6.48
C ARG A 17 -9.59 4.71 -6.53
N LYS A 18 -9.52 5.74 -7.39
CA LYS A 18 -8.34 6.62 -7.52
C LYS A 18 -7.97 7.40 -6.25
N LEU A 19 -8.85 7.44 -5.26
CA LEU A 19 -8.62 8.11 -3.99
C LEU A 19 -7.82 7.24 -3.00
N LEU A 20 -7.71 5.95 -3.24
CA LEU A 20 -6.83 5.05 -2.51
C LEU A 20 -5.57 4.83 -3.34
N ARG A 21 -4.43 5.28 -2.84
CA ARG A 21 -3.16 5.25 -3.56
C ARG A 21 -2.07 4.55 -2.76
N THR A 22 -1.25 3.81 -3.48
CA THR A 22 -0.09 3.09 -2.92
C THR A 22 1.18 3.67 -3.53
N TYR A 23 2.09 4.12 -2.68
CA TYR A 23 3.40 4.64 -3.07
C TYR A 23 4.49 3.75 -2.50
N VAL A 24 5.53 3.51 -3.27
CA VAL A 24 6.73 2.77 -2.86
C VAL A 24 7.92 3.70 -2.88
N ASN A 25 8.71 3.70 -1.80
CA ASN A 25 9.96 4.45 -1.78
C ASN A 25 11.01 3.76 -2.65
N VAL A 26 11.38 4.37 -3.74
CA VAL A 26 12.43 3.90 -4.65
C VAL A 26 13.78 4.57 -4.39
N GLY A 27 13.82 5.57 -3.52
CA GLY A 27 15.02 6.23 -3.04
C GLY A 27 15.69 5.50 -1.88
N THR A 28 16.33 6.28 -1.02
CA THR A 28 16.96 5.79 0.22
C THR A 28 16.08 6.12 1.43
N PRO A 29 16.34 5.56 2.63
CA PRO A 29 15.62 5.96 3.83
C PRO A 29 15.78 7.45 4.19
N GLU A 30 16.92 8.04 3.83
CA GLU A 30 17.22 9.45 4.09
C GLU A 30 16.69 10.38 3.00
N THR A 31 16.74 9.93 1.75
CA THR A 31 16.25 10.69 0.58
C THR A 31 15.16 9.87 -0.10
N LYS A 32 13.92 10.10 0.31
CA LYS A 32 12.77 9.35 -0.17
C LYS A 32 12.31 9.84 -1.53
N GLU A 33 12.10 8.91 -2.43
CA GLU A 33 11.48 9.13 -3.73
C GLU A 33 10.27 8.21 -3.86
N TRP A 34 9.10 8.80 -3.87
CA TRP A 34 7.84 8.05 -3.88
C TRP A 34 7.37 7.76 -5.31
N PHE A 35 7.23 6.48 -5.61
CA PHE A 35 6.70 6.00 -6.88
C PHE A 35 5.24 5.56 -6.69
N LEU A 36 4.31 6.16 -7.44
CA LEU A 36 2.90 5.77 -7.43
C LEU A 36 2.73 4.48 -8.23
N VAL A 37 2.24 3.44 -7.57
CA VAL A 37 1.95 2.15 -8.21
C VAL A 37 0.49 2.11 -8.66
N GLY A 38 0.25 1.52 -9.83
CA GLY A 38 -1.12 1.27 -10.31
C GLY A 38 -1.41 1.71 -11.73
N SER A 39 -0.48 2.39 -12.40
CA SER A 39 -0.68 2.77 -13.80
C SER A 39 -0.86 1.54 -14.70
N GLY A 40 -2.00 1.47 -15.41
CA GLY A 40 -2.34 0.34 -16.27
C GLY A 40 -2.92 -0.88 -15.52
N VAL A 41 -3.12 -0.77 -14.22
CA VAL A 41 -3.77 -1.80 -13.40
C VAL A 41 -5.25 -1.46 -13.23
N GLU A 42 -6.13 -2.35 -13.65
CA GLU A 42 -7.58 -2.13 -13.58
C GLU A 42 -8.16 -2.45 -12.21
N ASP A 43 -7.62 -3.48 -11.55
CA ASP A 43 -8.09 -3.94 -10.24
C ASP A 43 -6.91 -4.31 -9.32
N SER A 44 -6.93 -3.76 -8.14
CA SER A 44 -5.98 -4.07 -7.08
C SER A 44 -6.58 -3.66 -5.74
N SER A 45 -6.60 -4.58 -4.80
CA SER A 45 -7.12 -4.36 -3.45
C SER A 45 -6.05 -4.66 -2.41
N ILE A 46 -6.05 -3.90 -1.32
CA ILE A 46 -5.30 -4.27 -0.14
C ILE A 46 -6.13 -5.33 0.58
N GLU A 47 -5.71 -6.58 0.46
CA GLU A 47 -6.35 -7.71 1.12
C GLU A 47 -5.86 -7.79 2.56
N LEU A 48 -6.76 -7.67 3.51
CA LEU A 48 -6.40 -7.56 4.93
C LEU A 48 -6.05 -8.91 5.57
N ASN A 49 -6.52 -10.01 4.98
CA ASN A 49 -6.21 -11.39 5.39
C ASN A 49 -6.26 -11.57 6.93
N PRO A 50 -7.44 -11.40 7.56
CA PRO A 50 -7.54 -11.52 9.01
C PRO A 50 -7.31 -12.95 9.47
N ASN A 51 -6.48 -13.14 10.49
CA ASN A 51 -6.37 -14.39 11.21
C ASN A 51 -7.38 -14.41 12.36
N THR A 52 -8.16 -15.47 12.42
CA THR A 52 -9.22 -15.63 13.42
C THR A 52 -8.98 -16.85 14.29
N GLU A 53 -9.33 -16.72 15.56
CA GLU A 53 -9.39 -17.84 16.52
C GLU A 53 -10.81 -17.96 17.05
N SER A 54 -11.30 -19.19 17.14
CA SER A 54 -12.63 -19.50 17.67
C SER A 54 -12.52 -20.39 18.89
N VAL A 55 -13.18 -20.01 19.95
CA VAL A 55 -13.27 -20.78 21.20
C VAL A 55 -14.72 -21.03 21.54
N THR A 56 -15.05 -22.29 21.82
CA THR A 56 -16.39 -22.67 22.30
C THR A 56 -16.31 -22.94 23.80
N ASP A 57 -17.13 -22.24 24.58
CA ASP A 57 -17.21 -22.43 26.02
C ASP A 57 -18.02 -23.69 26.38
N ILE A 58 -18.04 -24.02 27.66
CA ILE A 58 -18.76 -25.20 28.17
C ILE A 58 -20.29 -25.10 28.05
N LEU A 59 -20.82 -23.94 27.74
CA LEU A 59 -22.24 -23.70 27.48
C LEU A 59 -22.61 -23.80 26.00
N GLY A 60 -21.63 -24.12 25.15
CA GLY A 60 -21.79 -24.25 23.71
C GLY A 60 -21.82 -22.93 22.95
N VAL A 61 -21.41 -21.81 23.59
CA VAL A 61 -21.29 -20.51 22.93
C VAL A 61 -19.93 -20.39 22.28
N THR A 62 -19.92 -20.12 20.97
CA THR A 62 -18.68 -19.91 20.21
C THR A 62 -18.42 -18.44 20.06
N THR A 63 -17.22 -18.00 20.47
CA THR A 63 -16.70 -16.66 20.24
C THR A 63 -15.57 -16.72 19.22
N THR A 64 -15.61 -15.84 18.23
CA THR A 64 -14.56 -15.74 17.21
C THR A 64 -13.90 -14.36 17.30
N ASP A 65 -12.59 -14.35 17.48
CA ASP A 65 -11.78 -13.15 17.59
C ASP A 65 -10.81 -13.02 16.40
N VAL A 66 -10.62 -11.80 15.93
CA VAL A 66 -9.57 -11.49 14.93
C VAL A 66 -8.29 -11.22 15.70
N THR A 67 -7.28 -12.05 15.52
CA THR A 67 -6.01 -11.97 16.26
C THR A 67 -4.98 -11.06 15.61
N LYS A 68 -4.91 -11.05 14.31
CA LYS A 68 -4.00 -10.18 13.53
C LYS A 68 -4.46 -10.01 12.10
N TRP A 69 -3.87 -9.02 11.43
CA TRP A 69 -3.97 -8.78 10.01
C TRP A 69 -2.68 -9.20 9.31
N GLU A 70 -2.77 -9.77 8.12
CA GLU A 70 -1.63 -10.07 7.24
C GLU A 70 -1.86 -9.43 5.87
N PRO A 71 -1.82 -8.09 5.77
CA PRO A 71 -2.24 -7.40 4.57
C PRO A 71 -1.26 -7.60 3.43
N ALA A 72 -1.83 -7.77 2.23
CA ALA A 72 -1.10 -7.89 0.98
C ALA A 72 -1.82 -7.16 -0.15
N GLN A 73 -1.08 -6.77 -1.17
CA GLN A 73 -1.64 -6.12 -2.35
C GLN A 73 -0.90 -6.56 -3.61
N SER A 74 -1.65 -6.99 -4.61
CA SER A 74 -1.10 -7.41 -5.90
C SER A 74 -1.34 -6.37 -6.98
N PHE A 75 -0.37 -6.22 -7.87
CA PHE A 75 -0.46 -5.39 -9.07
C PHE A 75 -0.14 -6.26 -10.28
N ASP A 76 -1.16 -6.55 -11.08
CA ASP A 76 -1.08 -7.34 -12.30
C ASP A 76 -2.04 -6.76 -13.34
N PRO A 77 -1.58 -6.35 -14.52
CA PRO A 77 -0.18 -6.32 -14.93
C PRO A 77 0.63 -5.20 -14.28
N PHE A 78 1.94 -5.42 -14.16
CA PHE A 78 2.90 -4.35 -13.89
C PHE A 78 3.85 -4.29 -15.08
N THR A 79 3.46 -3.57 -16.11
CA THR A 79 4.20 -3.49 -17.38
C THR A 79 5.44 -2.63 -17.22
N ILE A 80 6.58 -3.10 -17.68
CA ILE A 80 7.83 -2.35 -17.69
C ILE A 80 7.71 -1.21 -18.71
N LYS A 81 7.85 0.01 -18.22
CA LYS A 81 7.81 1.24 -19.03
C LYS A 81 9.07 2.06 -18.83
N GLY A 82 9.47 2.80 -19.85
CA GLY A 82 10.55 3.77 -19.73
C GLY A 82 10.25 4.78 -18.61
N GLY A 83 11.24 5.07 -17.76
CA GLY A 83 11.09 5.98 -16.62
C GLY A 83 10.47 5.37 -15.37
N SER A 84 10.11 4.09 -15.36
CA SER A 84 9.61 3.39 -14.18
C SER A 84 10.77 3.04 -13.23
N ALA A 85 10.98 3.89 -12.22
CA ALA A 85 12.05 3.69 -11.25
C ALA A 85 11.86 2.43 -10.41
N LEU A 86 10.62 2.10 -10.04
CA LEU A 86 10.33 0.88 -9.29
C LEU A 86 10.65 -0.37 -10.11
N ALA A 87 10.21 -0.42 -11.37
CA ALA A 87 10.50 -1.56 -12.25
C ALA A 87 12.01 -1.76 -12.43
N PHE A 88 12.76 -0.67 -12.61
CA PHE A 88 14.22 -0.75 -12.73
C PHE A 88 14.89 -1.25 -11.45
N LYS A 89 14.50 -0.74 -10.30
CA LYS A 89 15.01 -1.18 -8.99
C LYS A 89 14.76 -2.67 -8.73
N LEU A 90 13.55 -3.13 -9.00
CA LEU A 90 13.21 -4.56 -8.87
C LEU A 90 13.98 -5.43 -9.86
N HIS A 91 14.16 -4.94 -11.09
CA HIS A 91 14.96 -5.63 -12.10
C HIS A 91 16.44 -5.77 -11.67
N GLU A 92 17.03 -4.71 -11.12
CA GLU A 92 18.40 -4.78 -10.58
C GLU A 92 18.53 -5.80 -9.45
N ILE A 93 17.57 -5.81 -8.51
CA ILE A 93 17.56 -6.79 -7.41
C ILE A 93 17.53 -8.22 -7.96
N TRP A 94 16.71 -8.47 -8.97
CA TRP A 94 16.64 -9.78 -9.62
C TRP A 94 17.96 -10.13 -10.34
N THR A 95 18.51 -9.23 -11.14
CA THR A 95 19.72 -9.50 -11.93
C THR A 95 20.96 -9.63 -11.06
N ASN A 96 21.05 -8.86 -9.97
CA ASN A 96 22.15 -8.94 -9.01
C ASN A 96 22.03 -10.09 -8.01
N LYS A 97 20.87 -10.80 -8.02
CA LYS A 97 20.60 -11.93 -7.09
C LYS A 97 20.70 -11.52 -5.63
N THR A 98 20.10 -10.39 -5.27
CA THR A 98 20.07 -9.84 -3.90
C THR A 98 18.65 -9.85 -3.33
N PRO A 99 18.00 -11.04 -3.15
CA PRO A 99 16.60 -11.13 -2.74
C PRO A 99 16.32 -10.54 -1.36
N GLU A 100 17.31 -10.41 -0.51
CA GLU A 100 17.19 -9.80 0.82
C GLU A 100 16.74 -8.33 0.78
N LEU A 101 17.02 -7.63 -0.32
CA LEU A 101 16.57 -6.25 -0.52
C LEU A 101 15.07 -6.13 -0.79
N LEU A 102 14.42 -7.22 -1.21
CA LEU A 102 12.98 -7.24 -1.45
C LEU A 102 12.15 -7.07 -0.18
N SER A 103 12.72 -7.31 1.00
CA SER A 103 12.05 -7.17 2.29
C SER A 103 12.37 -5.86 3.01
N GLN A 104 12.91 -4.88 2.32
CA GLN A 104 13.38 -3.61 2.90
C GLN A 104 12.68 -2.39 2.30
N PHE A 105 11.52 -2.56 1.70
CA PHE A 105 10.79 -1.46 1.10
C PHE A 105 9.95 -0.70 2.14
N GLU A 106 9.92 0.63 1.98
CA GLU A 106 8.93 1.47 2.62
C GLU A 106 7.76 1.67 1.67
N VAL A 107 6.56 1.43 2.16
CA VAL A 107 5.33 1.58 1.38
C VAL A 107 4.38 2.52 2.12
N MET A 108 3.80 3.44 1.39
CA MET A 108 2.85 4.41 1.94
C MET A 108 1.50 4.24 1.27
N ILE A 109 0.46 4.10 2.08
CA ILE A 109 -0.92 4.06 1.64
C ILE A 109 -1.54 5.41 1.96
N VAL A 110 -2.14 6.04 0.96
CA VAL A 110 -2.79 7.36 1.10
C VAL A 110 -4.29 7.22 0.87
N TYR A 111 -5.07 7.62 1.86
CA TYR A 111 -6.53 7.61 1.87
C TYR A 111 -7.05 9.02 1.54
N ARG A 112 -7.12 9.38 0.26
CA ARG A 112 -7.54 10.74 -0.16
C ARG A 112 -9.01 11.06 0.07
N TYR A 113 -9.79 10.09 0.52
CA TYR A 113 -11.18 10.28 0.95
C TYR A 113 -11.32 10.66 2.44
N ILE A 114 -10.19 10.83 3.15
CA ILE A 114 -10.11 11.31 4.53
C ILE A 114 -9.13 12.48 4.58
N GLY A 115 -9.57 13.63 5.04
CA GLY A 115 -8.74 14.83 5.12
C GLY A 115 -9.00 15.82 3.97
N THR A 116 -8.11 16.78 3.83
CA THR A 116 -8.20 17.83 2.81
C THR A 116 -6.82 18.16 2.23
N GLU A 117 -6.80 18.80 1.08
CA GLU A 117 -5.54 19.25 0.48
C GLU A 117 -4.76 20.21 1.41
N MET A 118 -5.48 21.07 2.12
CA MET A 118 -4.87 22.06 3.03
C MET A 118 -4.30 21.42 4.30
N ASN A 119 -5.05 20.52 4.93
CA ASN A 119 -4.67 19.90 6.21
C ASN A 119 -3.88 18.59 6.03
N GLY A 120 -3.85 18.04 4.83
CA GLY A 120 -3.31 16.74 4.51
C GLY A 120 -4.37 15.65 4.49
N TYR A 121 -4.09 14.59 3.74
CA TYR A 121 -4.90 13.38 3.66
C TYR A 121 -4.36 12.34 4.63
N GLU A 122 -5.25 11.52 5.18
CA GLU A 122 -4.81 10.40 6.03
C GLU A 122 -3.88 9.46 5.25
N ALA A 123 -2.81 9.06 5.88
CA ALA A 123 -1.84 8.14 5.30
C ALA A 123 -1.23 7.22 6.35
N GLU A 124 -0.73 6.10 5.88
CA GLU A 124 -0.05 5.09 6.67
C GLU A 124 1.27 4.76 5.99
N LEU A 125 2.38 4.95 6.71
CA LEU A 125 3.71 4.58 6.26
C LEU A 125 4.13 3.28 6.92
N GLN A 126 4.40 2.24 6.11
CA GLN A 126 4.89 0.96 6.60
C GLN A 126 6.33 0.72 6.15
N LYS A 127 7.15 0.28 7.10
CA LYS A 127 8.56 -0.07 6.87
C LYS A 127 8.73 -1.58 6.76
N ASN A 128 9.82 -2.00 6.16
CA ASN A 128 10.18 -3.41 6.01
C ASN A 128 9.10 -4.25 5.32
N CYS A 129 8.43 -3.66 4.34
CA CYS A 129 7.50 -4.38 3.48
C CYS A 129 8.26 -5.22 2.46
N THR A 130 7.68 -6.36 2.08
CA THR A 130 8.27 -7.25 1.08
C THR A 130 7.56 -7.05 -0.25
N ILE A 131 8.33 -6.85 -1.32
CA ILE A 131 7.80 -6.82 -2.68
C ILE A 131 8.30 -8.05 -3.42
N ASN A 132 7.40 -8.99 -3.70
CA ASN A 132 7.69 -10.16 -4.50
C ASN A 132 7.51 -9.85 -5.98
N ILE A 133 8.45 -10.31 -6.80
CA ILE A 133 8.33 -10.35 -8.24
C ILE A 133 7.87 -11.75 -8.61
N THR A 134 6.66 -11.89 -9.16
CA THR A 134 6.09 -13.21 -9.44
C THR A 134 6.56 -13.80 -10.76
N SER A 135 6.78 -12.96 -11.76
CA SER A 135 7.28 -13.37 -13.08
C SER A 135 7.85 -12.18 -13.85
N ILE A 136 8.59 -12.47 -14.89
CA ILE A 136 9.03 -11.48 -15.88
C ILE A 136 8.77 -12.07 -17.25
N GLY A 137 7.94 -11.42 -18.06
CA GLY A 137 7.60 -11.90 -19.40
C GLY A 137 6.29 -11.30 -19.89
N GLY A 138 5.60 -12.02 -20.72
CA GLY A 138 4.33 -11.60 -21.31
C GLY A 138 4.23 -11.98 -22.77
N SER A 139 3.16 -11.54 -23.43
CA SER A 139 2.94 -11.81 -24.85
C SER A 139 3.26 -10.59 -25.74
N ALA A 140 2.59 -9.46 -25.49
CA ALA A 140 2.76 -8.23 -26.26
C ALA A 140 3.80 -7.29 -25.66
N TYR A 141 3.85 -7.22 -24.33
CA TYR A 141 4.76 -6.38 -23.54
C TYR A 141 5.46 -7.20 -22.48
N VAL A 142 6.52 -6.64 -21.91
CA VAL A 142 7.18 -7.26 -20.75
C VAL A 142 6.48 -6.80 -19.50
N ASP A 143 5.81 -7.73 -18.84
CA ASP A 143 5.14 -7.54 -17.56
C ASP A 143 5.95 -8.17 -16.43
N MET A 144 5.95 -7.52 -15.29
CA MET A 144 6.62 -7.98 -14.08
C MET A 144 5.66 -7.84 -12.90
N PRO A 145 4.60 -8.66 -12.84
CA PRO A 145 3.62 -8.58 -11.77
C PRO A 145 4.27 -8.65 -10.39
N ILE A 146 3.80 -7.82 -9.48
CA ILE A 146 4.33 -7.72 -8.12
C ILE A 146 3.26 -7.95 -7.08
N GLU A 147 3.68 -8.45 -5.92
CA GLU A 147 2.86 -8.53 -4.72
C GLU A 147 3.58 -7.85 -3.56
N ILE A 148 2.89 -6.93 -2.90
CA ILE A 148 3.37 -6.25 -1.71
C ILE A 148 2.80 -6.96 -0.49
N SER A 149 3.68 -7.47 0.39
CA SER A 149 3.30 -7.95 1.72
C SER A 149 3.65 -6.90 2.74
N TYR A 150 2.65 -6.39 3.43
CA TYR A 150 2.81 -5.35 4.44
C TYR A 150 3.30 -5.91 5.77
N SER A 151 4.17 -5.19 6.44
CA SER A 151 4.85 -5.66 7.66
C SER A 151 4.07 -5.42 8.95
N ASN A 152 3.05 -4.54 8.94
CA ASN A 152 2.41 -3.98 10.15
C ASN A 152 3.32 -3.10 11.03
N ASP A 153 4.57 -2.86 10.63
CA ASP A 153 5.42 -1.81 11.21
C ASP A 153 5.02 -0.46 10.62
N SER A 154 3.89 0.04 11.09
CA SER A 154 3.22 1.19 10.48
C SER A 154 3.22 2.41 11.37
N THR A 155 3.33 3.58 10.74
CA THR A 155 3.18 4.88 11.36
C THR A 155 2.03 5.61 10.69
N LYS A 156 1.04 6.01 11.48
CA LYS A 156 -0.08 6.81 11.00
C LYS A 156 0.32 8.28 10.89
N GLY A 157 -0.22 8.96 9.90
CA GLY A 157 0.06 10.36 9.69
C GLY A 157 -0.77 10.98 8.59
N THR A 158 -0.32 12.11 8.09
CA THR A 158 -0.95 12.83 7.00
C THR A 158 0.02 13.06 5.85
N VAL A 159 -0.53 13.17 4.64
CA VAL A 159 0.22 13.50 3.42
C VAL A 159 -0.31 14.77 2.79
N LYS A 160 0.59 15.69 2.50
CA LYS A 160 0.37 16.82 1.60
C LYS A 160 1.15 16.60 0.32
N PHE A 161 0.66 17.16 -0.78
CA PHE A 161 1.33 17.06 -2.07
C PHE A 161 2.03 18.40 -2.38
N GLU A 162 3.34 18.35 -2.54
CA GLU A 162 4.17 19.48 -2.98
C GLU A 162 4.75 19.11 -4.35
N ASP A 163 4.47 19.92 -5.36
CA ASP A 163 4.85 19.63 -6.76
C ASP A 163 4.48 18.22 -7.23
N ASN A 164 3.29 17.75 -6.83
CA ASN A 164 2.77 16.39 -7.06
C ASN A 164 3.51 15.26 -6.32
N ALA A 165 4.51 15.56 -5.51
CA ALA A 165 5.19 14.60 -4.66
C ALA A 165 4.54 14.53 -3.27
N PRO A 166 4.30 13.33 -2.74
CA PRO A 166 3.74 13.20 -1.40
C PRO A 166 4.78 13.52 -0.32
N VAL A 167 4.40 14.33 0.65
CA VAL A 167 5.20 14.64 1.84
C VAL A 167 4.45 14.13 3.05
N PHE A 168 5.00 13.11 3.69
CA PHE A 168 4.41 12.45 4.87
C PHE A 168 4.81 13.16 6.15
N THR A 169 3.82 13.42 7.00
CA THR A 169 4.02 13.93 8.35
C THR A 169 3.39 12.96 9.34
N PRO A 170 4.17 12.33 10.23
CA PRO A 170 3.61 11.42 11.23
C PRO A 170 2.71 12.19 12.22
N ASP A 171 1.69 11.51 12.72
CA ASP A 171 0.86 12.05 13.78
C ASP A 171 1.70 12.25 15.05
N ALA A 172 1.33 13.26 15.85
CA ALA A 172 1.95 13.47 17.15
C ALA A 172 1.71 12.26 18.07
N ALA A 173 2.76 11.87 18.77
CA ALA A 173 2.69 10.75 19.70
C ALA A 173 1.80 11.09 20.93
#